data_390ed5137c65f841e74c442487f0ff4e
#
_entry.id   390ed5137c65f841e74c442487f0ff4e
#
_cell.length_a   1.000
_cell.length_b   1.000
_cell.length_c   1.000
_cell.angle_alpha   90.00
_cell.angle_beta   90.00
_cell.angle_gamma   90.00
#
_symmetry.space_group_name_H-M   'P 1'
#
loop_
_entity.id
_entity.type
_entity.pdbx_description
1 polymer ?
#
loop_
_entity_poly.entity_id
_entity_poly.type
_entity_poly.pdbx_seq_one_letter_code
_entity_poly.pdbx_strand_id
1 'polypeptide(L)'
;MQYHGGDIYRNQIRLDFSVNTNPLGMPDSVREALHQAVEEAEHYPDIHAQELANAVAEQLRISEKKLVFGNGASELFHAVLHAVKPSKILIPVPSFLGYEEAAKALDCEVIFYEMKKEEKFCLTERILDALDESISLVFLANPNNPVGNLVEPELIFKIAEKCRQCDITLVLDECFMELTGKEQKYSFLSYLEEFPNVVVVRAFTKLYAIPGVRLGYLVCEQTLAEKIR
;
A
#
# COMPACT_ATOMS: atom_id res chain seq x y z
N MET A 1 -0.14 -18.06 -15.14
CA MET A 1 0.75 -16.98 -14.63
C MET A 1 0.16 -15.67 -15.13
N GLN A 2 -0.44 -14.87 -14.25
CA GLN A 2 -0.93 -13.55 -14.63
C GLN A 2 0.28 -12.62 -14.70
N TYR A 3 0.48 -11.96 -15.86
CA TYR A 3 1.59 -11.06 -16.08
C TYR A 3 1.25 -9.69 -15.50
N HIS A 4 2.14 -9.16 -14.64
CA HIS A 4 2.14 -7.73 -14.35
C HIS A 4 2.50 -6.94 -15.61
N GLY A 5 1.98 -5.72 -15.73
CA GLY A 5 2.39 -4.82 -16.79
C GLY A 5 3.89 -4.49 -16.75
N GLY A 6 4.39 -3.82 -17.80
CA GLY A 6 5.79 -3.37 -17.88
C GLY A 6 6.76 -4.36 -18.52
N ASP A 7 6.28 -5.40 -19.21
CA ASP A 7 7.15 -6.31 -19.96
C ASP A 7 7.62 -5.66 -21.28
N ILE A 8 8.52 -4.70 -21.15
CA ILE A 8 9.18 -4.03 -22.27
C ILE A 8 10.30 -4.86 -22.90
N TYR A 9 10.68 -5.97 -22.26
CA TYR A 9 11.82 -6.80 -22.70
C TYR A 9 11.43 -7.84 -23.74
N ARG A 10 10.16 -8.30 -23.73
CA ARG A 10 9.65 -9.30 -24.67
C ARG A 10 8.74 -8.71 -25.73
N ASN A 11 8.37 -7.44 -25.58
CA ASN A 11 7.44 -6.76 -26.48
C ASN A 11 8.09 -5.51 -27.06
N GLN A 12 8.02 -5.33 -28.38
CA GLN A 12 8.34 -4.07 -29.03
C GLN A 12 7.16 -3.11 -28.82
N ILE A 13 7.20 -2.32 -27.76
CA ILE A 13 6.14 -1.37 -27.44
C ILE A 13 6.52 0.05 -27.86
N ARG A 14 5.58 0.72 -28.50
CA ARG A 14 5.68 2.15 -28.80
C ARG A 14 5.10 3.02 -27.67
N LEU A 15 4.06 2.53 -27.02
CA LEU A 15 3.37 3.17 -25.90
C LEU A 15 3.03 2.09 -24.88
N ASP A 16 3.36 2.34 -23.61
CA ASP A 16 3.03 1.45 -22.50
C ASP A 16 1.91 2.03 -21.63
N PHE A 17 0.76 1.36 -21.65
CA PHE A 17 -0.38 1.66 -20.78
C PHE A 17 -0.58 0.59 -19.69
N SER A 18 0.37 -0.30 -19.53
CA SER A 18 0.28 -1.42 -18.57
C SER A 18 0.86 -1.10 -17.20
N VAL A 19 1.59 0.02 -17.06
CA VAL A 19 2.14 0.50 -15.79
C VAL A 19 1.66 1.91 -15.47
N ASN A 20 1.33 2.11 -14.19
CA ASN A 20 0.90 3.39 -13.65
C ASN A 20 2.06 4.03 -12.88
N THR A 21 2.90 4.80 -13.56
CA THR A 21 3.98 5.60 -12.97
C THR A 21 3.82 7.06 -13.38
N ASN A 22 4.49 7.98 -12.67
CA ASN A 22 4.46 9.39 -13.01
C ASN A 22 4.91 9.59 -14.47
N PRO A 23 4.05 10.14 -15.34
CA PRO A 23 4.37 10.33 -16.77
C PRO A 23 5.46 11.37 -17.00
N LEU A 24 5.79 12.22 -16.02
CA LEU A 24 6.89 13.18 -16.10
C LEU A 24 8.26 12.50 -15.95
N GLY A 25 8.27 11.20 -15.60
CA GLY A 25 9.50 10.44 -15.41
C GLY A 25 10.18 10.68 -14.08
N MET A 26 11.40 10.15 -13.95
CA MET A 26 12.22 10.27 -12.74
C MET A 26 12.77 11.70 -12.62
N PRO A 27 12.60 12.38 -11.46
CA PRO A 27 13.23 13.67 -11.20
C PRO A 27 14.77 13.61 -11.27
N ASP A 28 15.41 14.69 -11.73
CA ASP A 28 16.87 14.72 -11.85
C ASP A 28 17.58 14.55 -10.50
N SER A 29 17.05 15.13 -9.42
CA SER A 29 17.60 14.95 -8.09
C SER A 29 17.59 13.48 -7.61
N VAL A 30 16.55 12.73 -7.98
CA VAL A 30 16.46 11.28 -7.69
C VAL A 30 17.47 10.51 -8.53
N ARG A 31 17.65 10.90 -9.79
CA ARG A 31 18.67 10.30 -10.69
C ARG A 31 20.08 10.51 -10.15
N GLU A 32 20.40 11.72 -9.71
CA GLU A 32 21.67 12.06 -9.11
C GLU A 32 21.94 11.27 -7.83
N ALA A 33 20.93 11.17 -6.94
CA ALA A 33 21.04 10.37 -5.72
C ALA A 33 21.30 8.88 -6.02
N LEU A 34 20.63 8.32 -7.05
CA LEU A 34 20.87 6.93 -7.46
C LEU A 34 22.30 6.74 -8.02
N HIS A 35 22.84 7.70 -8.78
CA HIS A 35 24.23 7.63 -9.24
C HIS A 35 25.20 7.67 -8.06
N GLN A 36 24.97 8.52 -7.06
CA GLN A 36 25.80 8.55 -5.85
C GLN A 36 25.71 7.25 -5.06
N ALA A 37 24.52 6.66 -4.94
CA ALA A 37 24.32 5.40 -4.22
C ALA A 37 25.06 4.20 -4.85
N VAL A 38 25.45 4.28 -6.13
CA VAL A 38 26.27 3.23 -6.77
C VAL A 38 27.66 3.14 -6.12
N GLU A 39 28.24 4.26 -5.71
CA GLU A 39 29.56 4.31 -5.04
C GLU A 39 29.52 3.67 -3.64
N GLU A 40 28.33 3.62 -3.03
CA GLU A 40 28.09 3.01 -1.72
C GLU A 40 27.76 1.51 -1.82
N ALA A 41 27.57 0.98 -3.03
CA ALA A 41 27.08 -0.39 -3.26
C ALA A 41 28.06 -1.50 -2.82
N GLU A 42 29.31 -1.17 -2.52
CA GLU A 42 30.30 -2.09 -1.93
C GLU A 42 30.07 -2.36 -0.43
N HIS A 43 29.21 -1.58 0.21
CA HIS A 43 28.87 -1.71 1.61
C HIS A 43 27.49 -2.32 1.81
N TYR A 44 27.30 -3.07 2.91
CA TYR A 44 25.95 -3.45 3.31
C TYR A 44 25.15 -2.20 3.70
N PRO A 45 23.86 -2.14 3.33
CA PRO A 45 23.02 -1.01 3.72
C PRO A 45 22.80 -0.98 5.23
N ASP A 46 22.47 0.21 5.76
CA ASP A 46 21.97 0.33 7.12
C ASP A 46 20.69 -0.49 7.29
N ILE A 47 20.76 -1.51 8.15
CA ILE A 47 19.63 -2.42 8.42
C ILE A 47 18.41 -1.70 9.02
N HIS A 48 18.61 -0.52 9.61
CA HIS A 48 17.53 0.30 10.20
C HIS A 48 17.02 1.37 9.23
N ALA A 49 17.69 1.57 8.09
CA ALA A 49 17.41 2.65 7.13
C ALA A 49 17.20 4.01 7.86
N GLN A 50 18.05 4.33 8.83
CA GLN A 50 17.82 5.40 9.81
C GLN A 50 17.67 6.78 9.16
N GLU A 51 18.51 7.07 8.15
CA GLU A 51 18.45 8.35 7.45
C GLU A 51 17.11 8.51 6.71
N LEU A 52 16.67 7.46 6.00
CA LEU A 52 15.38 7.43 5.30
C LEU A 52 14.22 7.52 6.32
N ALA A 53 14.32 6.78 7.44
CA ALA A 53 13.31 6.80 8.50
C ALA A 53 13.15 8.21 9.08
N ASN A 54 14.25 8.89 9.37
CA ASN A 54 14.22 10.26 9.88
C ASN A 54 13.58 11.23 8.87
N ALA A 55 13.97 11.15 7.60
CA ALA A 55 13.44 12.02 6.54
C ALA A 55 11.93 11.83 6.34
N VAL A 56 11.46 10.57 6.30
CA VAL A 56 10.02 10.28 6.16
C VAL A 56 9.25 10.66 7.42
N ALA A 57 9.79 10.37 8.61
CA ALA A 57 9.18 10.73 9.88
C ALA A 57 8.99 12.25 10.03
N GLU A 58 10.00 13.03 9.65
CA GLU A 58 9.95 14.49 9.64
C GLU A 58 8.89 15.01 8.66
N GLN A 59 8.89 14.49 7.42
CA GLN A 59 7.92 14.88 6.39
C GLN A 59 6.48 14.60 6.82
N LEU A 60 6.24 13.41 7.41
CA LEU A 60 4.91 12.98 7.83
C LEU A 60 4.53 13.46 9.24
N ARG A 61 5.49 14.01 10.00
CA ARG A 61 5.34 14.43 11.41
C ARG A 61 4.88 13.29 12.32
N ILE A 62 5.49 12.13 12.15
CA ILE A 62 5.23 10.93 12.95
C ILE A 62 6.52 10.41 13.59
N SER A 63 6.40 9.45 14.52
CA SER A 63 7.57 8.74 15.05
C SER A 63 8.12 7.75 14.01
N GLU A 64 9.46 7.71 13.85
CA GLU A 64 10.17 6.73 13.02
C GLU A 64 9.89 5.28 13.45
N LYS A 65 9.49 5.08 14.72
CA LYS A 65 9.14 3.76 15.25
C LYS A 65 7.89 3.16 14.60
N LYS A 66 7.04 3.99 14.00
CA LYS A 66 5.82 3.58 13.28
C LYS A 66 6.06 3.24 11.82
N LEU A 67 7.28 3.48 11.30
CA LEU A 67 7.66 3.25 9.91
C LEU A 67 8.29 1.87 9.74
N VAL A 68 7.93 1.17 8.66
CA VAL A 68 8.63 0.00 8.16
C VAL A 68 8.88 0.18 6.67
N PHE A 69 10.10 -0.05 6.21
CA PHE A 69 10.48 0.01 4.80
C PHE A 69 10.56 -1.38 4.20
N GLY A 70 10.36 -1.46 2.88
CA GLY A 70 10.42 -2.72 2.16
C GLY A 70 10.70 -2.52 0.67
N ASN A 71 10.95 -3.62 -0.03
CA ASN A 71 11.25 -3.66 -1.46
C ASN A 71 10.00 -3.41 -2.32
N GLY A 72 9.40 -2.24 -2.15
CA GLY A 72 8.11 -1.84 -2.68
C GLY A 72 6.96 -2.33 -1.81
N ALA A 73 5.74 -1.87 -2.13
CA ALA A 73 4.53 -2.22 -1.36
C ALA A 73 4.25 -3.72 -1.33
N SER A 74 4.61 -4.47 -2.37
CA SER A 74 4.33 -5.91 -2.44
C SER A 74 4.99 -6.68 -1.31
N GLU A 75 6.25 -6.42 -0.98
CA GLU A 75 6.91 -7.04 0.18
C GLU A 75 6.19 -6.67 1.48
N LEU A 76 5.78 -5.41 1.62
CA LEU A 76 5.10 -4.94 2.81
C LEU A 76 3.74 -5.62 3.02
N PHE A 77 3.00 -5.96 1.96
CA PHE A 77 1.77 -6.76 2.09
C PHE A 77 2.06 -8.14 2.67
N HIS A 78 3.10 -8.82 2.18
CA HIS A 78 3.53 -10.10 2.76
C HIS A 78 3.98 -9.94 4.22
N ALA A 79 4.77 -8.90 4.53
CA ALA A 79 5.26 -8.66 5.88
C ALA A 79 4.13 -8.41 6.89
N VAL A 80 3.10 -7.63 6.51
CA VAL A 80 1.90 -7.43 7.33
C VAL A 80 1.17 -8.76 7.56
N LEU A 81 0.98 -9.56 6.52
CA LEU A 81 0.31 -10.86 6.65
C LEU A 81 1.09 -11.82 7.55
N HIS A 82 2.43 -11.83 7.46
CA HIS A 82 3.28 -12.62 8.36
C HIS A 82 3.18 -12.18 9.82
N ALA A 83 3.07 -10.88 10.07
CA ALA A 83 2.97 -10.32 11.42
C ALA A 83 1.58 -10.53 12.04
N VAL A 84 0.51 -10.32 11.26
CA VAL A 84 -0.89 -10.42 11.69
C VAL A 84 -1.36 -11.87 11.72
N LYS A 85 -0.90 -12.71 10.77
CA LYS A 85 -1.33 -14.13 10.58
C LYS A 85 -2.84 -14.27 10.47
N PRO A 86 -3.49 -13.55 9.53
CA PRO A 86 -4.92 -13.59 9.40
C PRO A 86 -5.39 -14.97 8.95
N SER A 87 -6.50 -15.46 9.49
CA SER A 87 -7.15 -16.68 9.01
C SER A 87 -7.98 -16.42 7.76
N LYS A 88 -8.64 -15.27 7.69
CA LYS A 88 -9.54 -14.89 6.61
C LYS A 88 -9.34 -13.42 6.24
N ILE A 89 -9.24 -13.15 4.95
CA ILE A 89 -8.97 -11.82 4.38
C ILE A 89 -10.11 -11.44 3.46
N LEU A 90 -10.60 -10.20 3.58
CA LEU A 90 -11.57 -9.62 2.67
C LEU A 90 -10.87 -8.66 1.71
N ILE A 91 -11.14 -8.80 0.40
CA ILE A 91 -10.60 -7.97 -0.67
C ILE A 91 -11.75 -7.45 -1.54
N PRO A 92 -12.04 -6.14 -1.56
CA PRO A 92 -12.95 -5.56 -2.55
C PRO A 92 -12.37 -5.69 -3.96
N VAL A 93 -13.15 -6.20 -4.91
CA VAL A 93 -12.73 -6.39 -6.30
C VAL A 93 -13.64 -5.65 -7.29
N PRO A 94 -13.10 -5.16 -8.42
CA PRO A 94 -11.74 -5.34 -8.94
C PRO A 94 -10.67 -4.62 -8.09
N SER A 95 -9.49 -5.23 -7.97
CA SER A 95 -8.42 -4.75 -7.10
C SER A 95 -7.05 -5.19 -7.61
N PHE A 96 -5.99 -4.75 -6.97
CA PHE A 96 -4.63 -5.17 -7.25
C PHE A 96 -4.43 -6.65 -6.89
N LEU A 97 -3.93 -7.44 -7.84
CA LEU A 97 -3.76 -8.90 -7.69
C LEU A 97 -2.77 -9.30 -6.59
N GLY A 98 -1.81 -8.42 -6.29
CA GLY A 98 -0.79 -8.71 -5.29
C GLY A 98 -1.34 -8.97 -3.88
N TYR A 99 -2.53 -8.52 -3.55
CA TYR A 99 -3.16 -8.85 -2.25
C TYR A 99 -3.55 -10.32 -2.18
N GLU A 100 -4.21 -10.83 -3.25
CA GLU A 100 -4.58 -12.23 -3.37
C GLU A 100 -3.34 -13.14 -3.44
N GLU A 101 -2.30 -12.72 -4.19
CA GLU A 101 -1.03 -13.46 -4.28
C GLU A 101 -0.34 -13.55 -2.92
N ALA A 102 -0.30 -12.46 -2.15
CA ALA A 102 0.26 -12.44 -0.82
C ALA A 102 -0.54 -13.33 0.16
N ALA A 103 -1.87 -13.31 0.09
CA ALA A 103 -2.74 -14.15 0.89
C ALA A 103 -2.55 -15.64 0.59
N LYS A 104 -2.49 -16.02 -0.68
CA LYS A 104 -2.25 -17.40 -1.13
C LYS A 104 -0.90 -17.95 -0.68
N ALA A 105 0.13 -17.11 -0.59
CA ALA A 105 1.45 -17.52 -0.14
C ALA A 105 1.47 -17.95 1.35
N LEU A 106 0.43 -17.61 2.10
CA LEU A 106 0.27 -17.92 3.53
C LEU A 106 -0.94 -18.83 3.81
N ASP A 107 -1.52 -19.44 2.77
CA ASP A 107 -2.70 -20.31 2.87
C ASP A 107 -3.91 -19.63 3.57
N CYS A 108 -4.02 -18.29 3.48
CA CYS A 108 -5.14 -17.55 4.04
C CYS A 108 -6.41 -17.75 3.18
N GLU A 109 -7.55 -17.88 3.82
CA GLU A 109 -8.85 -17.86 3.15
C GLU A 109 -9.12 -16.44 2.60
N VAL A 110 -9.46 -16.33 1.32
CA VAL A 110 -9.76 -15.04 0.68
C VAL A 110 -11.24 -14.95 0.35
N ILE A 111 -11.88 -13.90 0.85
CA ILE A 111 -13.25 -13.51 0.51
C ILE A 111 -13.21 -12.31 -0.41
N PHE A 112 -13.82 -12.41 -1.58
CA PHE A 112 -13.96 -11.28 -2.49
C PHE A 112 -15.28 -10.56 -2.25
N TYR A 113 -15.18 -9.23 -2.03
CA TYR A 113 -16.33 -8.35 -2.02
C TYR A 113 -16.49 -7.72 -3.41
N GLU A 114 -17.50 -8.13 -4.16
CA GLU A 114 -17.70 -7.66 -5.53
C GLU A 114 -18.31 -6.25 -5.56
N MET A 115 -17.54 -5.27 -6.04
CA MET A 115 -18.03 -3.93 -6.35
C MET A 115 -18.82 -3.96 -7.65
N LYS A 116 -19.93 -3.24 -7.70
CA LYS A 116 -20.88 -3.31 -8.81
C LYS A 116 -20.47 -2.41 -9.98
N LYS A 117 -20.55 -2.96 -11.20
CA LYS A 117 -20.30 -2.20 -12.43
C LYS A 117 -21.25 -1.03 -12.62
N GLU A 118 -22.52 -1.21 -12.25
CA GLU A 118 -23.57 -0.17 -12.30
C GLU A 118 -23.24 1.02 -11.41
N GLU A 119 -22.46 0.81 -10.36
CA GLU A 119 -21.93 1.82 -9.43
C GLU A 119 -20.52 2.26 -9.81
N LYS A 120 -20.10 1.98 -11.06
CA LYS A 120 -18.74 2.29 -11.56
C LYS A 120 -17.63 1.74 -10.67
N PHE A 121 -17.88 0.58 -10.05
CA PHE A 121 -16.98 -0.06 -9.09
C PHE A 121 -16.58 0.85 -7.91
N CYS A 122 -17.47 1.79 -7.53
CA CYS A 122 -17.29 2.58 -6.31
C CYS A 122 -17.60 1.72 -5.09
N LEU A 123 -16.75 1.83 -4.08
CA LEU A 123 -17.04 1.23 -2.78
C LEU A 123 -18.20 1.99 -2.12
N THR A 124 -19.13 1.26 -1.52
CA THR A 124 -20.31 1.82 -0.85
C THR A 124 -20.43 1.30 0.57
N GLU A 125 -21.30 1.91 1.38
CA GLU A 125 -21.53 1.51 2.78
C GLU A 125 -21.94 0.04 2.94
N ARG A 126 -22.43 -0.62 1.89
CA ARG A 126 -22.74 -2.06 1.93
C ARG A 126 -21.56 -2.96 2.28
N ILE A 127 -20.31 -2.48 2.13
CA ILE A 127 -19.16 -3.25 2.57
C ILE A 127 -19.20 -3.50 4.08
N LEU A 128 -19.82 -2.61 4.86
CA LEU A 128 -19.92 -2.75 6.31
C LEU A 128 -20.68 -4.01 6.74
N ASP A 129 -21.61 -4.48 5.89
CA ASP A 129 -22.38 -5.71 6.13
C ASP A 129 -21.53 -6.98 5.92
N ALA A 130 -20.41 -6.86 5.19
CA ALA A 130 -19.45 -7.95 4.95
C ALA A 130 -18.32 -8.00 6.00
N LEU A 131 -18.28 -7.04 6.92
CA LEU A 131 -17.26 -6.95 7.97
C LEU A 131 -17.83 -7.52 9.28
N ASP A 132 -17.41 -8.72 9.63
CA ASP A 132 -17.77 -9.40 10.88
C ASP A 132 -16.54 -10.05 11.54
N GLU A 133 -16.72 -10.64 12.70
CA GLU A 133 -15.67 -11.26 13.51
C GLU A 133 -14.98 -12.45 12.82
N SER A 134 -15.51 -12.96 11.70
CA SER A 134 -14.86 -14.03 10.93
C SER A 134 -13.72 -13.51 10.05
N ILE A 135 -13.69 -12.20 9.74
CA ILE A 135 -12.65 -11.55 8.96
C ILE A 135 -11.52 -11.09 9.88
N SER A 136 -10.29 -11.39 9.54
CA SER A 136 -9.11 -10.97 10.33
C SER A 136 -8.37 -9.78 9.73
N LEU A 137 -8.48 -9.60 8.39
CA LEU A 137 -7.81 -8.51 7.69
C LEU A 137 -8.60 -8.08 6.45
N VAL A 138 -8.57 -6.78 6.16
CA VAL A 138 -9.11 -6.20 4.93
C VAL A 138 -8.00 -5.48 4.18
N PHE A 139 -7.85 -5.75 2.88
CA PHE A 139 -7.09 -4.89 1.97
C PHE A 139 -8.01 -3.93 1.25
N LEU A 140 -7.69 -2.64 1.28
CA LEU A 140 -8.45 -1.59 0.60
C LEU A 140 -7.50 -0.62 -0.10
N ALA A 141 -7.54 -0.59 -1.43
CA ALA A 141 -6.78 0.38 -2.22
C ALA A 141 -7.51 1.73 -2.30
N ASN A 142 -6.81 2.81 -1.99
CA ASN A 142 -7.31 4.18 -2.08
C ASN A 142 -6.23 5.17 -2.57
N PRO A 143 -6.22 5.58 -3.85
CA PRO A 143 -7.16 5.21 -4.93
C PRO A 143 -7.15 3.72 -5.27
N ASN A 144 -8.30 3.21 -5.71
CA ASN A 144 -8.39 1.84 -6.19
C ASN A 144 -7.53 1.63 -7.45
N ASN A 145 -6.82 0.53 -7.51
CA ASN A 145 -6.14 0.04 -8.71
C ASN A 145 -6.80 -1.29 -9.10
N PRO A 146 -7.44 -1.42 -10.29
CA PRO A 146 -7.21 -0.62 -11.50
C PRO A 146 -8.24 0.50 -11.76
N VAL A 147 -9.27 0.67 -10.96
CA VAL A 147 -10.42 1.54 -11.28
C VAL A 147 -10.08 3.03 -11.20
N GLY A 148 -9.20 3.43 -10.29
CA GLY A 148 -8.80 4.83 -10.07
C GLY A 148 -9.74 5.64 -9.17
N ASN A 149 -10.80 5.02 -8.62
CA ASN A 149 -11.73 5.69 -7.72
C ASN A 149 -11.09 5.97 -6.36
N LEU A 150 -11.38 7.13 -5.80
CA LEU A 150 -11.16 7.44 -4.39
C LEU A 150 -12.36 6.99 -3.56
N VAL A 151 -12.09 6.51 -2.36
CA VAL A 151 -13.12 6.26 -1.35
C VAL A 151 -13.32 7.53 -0.54
N GLU A 152 -14.57 7.94 -0.33
CA GLU A 152 -14.83 9.15 0.48
C GLU A 152 -14.37 8.93 1.92
N PRO A 153 -13.74 9.95 2.55
CA PRO A 153 -13.15 9.82 3.88
C PRO A 153 -14.13 9.29 4.94
N GLU A 154 -15.38 9.75 4.89
CA GLU A 154 -16.42 9.33 5.83
C GLU A 154 -16.69 7.82 5.77
N LEU A 155 -16.59 7.23 4.56
CA LEU A 155 -16.74 5.78 4.40
C LEU A 155 -15.50 5.04 4.93
N ILE A 156 -14.29 5.55 4.69
CA ILE A 156 -13.07 4.95 5.24
C ILE A 156 -13.12 4.96 6.77
N PHE A 157 -13.56 6.05 7.39
CA PHE A 157 -13.77 6.12 8.84
C PHE A 157 -14.76 5.06 9.36
N LYS A 158 -15.89 4.90 8.69
CA LYS A 158 -16.87 3.87 9.05
C LYS A 158 -16.28 2.46 8.94
N ILE A 159 -15.50 2.20 7.88
CA ILE A 159 -14.82 0.91 7.69
C ILE A 159 -13.78 0.69 8.79
N ALA A 160 -12.91 1.68 9.07
CA ALA A 160 -11.88 1.59 10.10
C ALA A 160 -12.47 1.35 11.49
N GLU A 161 -13.56 2.03 11.82
CA GLU A 161 -14.29 1.87 13.08
C GLU A 161 -14.96 0.48 13.16
N LYS A 162 -15.60 0.04 12.08
CA LYS A 162 -16.19 -1.31 12.03
C LYS A 162 -15.12 -2.39 12.15
N CYS A 163 -13.99 -2.22 11.48
CA CYS A 163 -12.85 -3.12 11.61
C CYS A 163 -12.32 -3.14 13.05
N ARG A 164 -12.24 -2.00 13.73
CA ARG A 164 -11.83 -1.91 15.13
C ARG A 164 -12.77 -2.68 16.06
N GLN A 165 -14.08 -2.56 15.84
CA GLN A 165 -15.11 -3.26 16.63
C GLN A 165 -15.06 -4.78 16.47
N CYS A 166 -14.65 -5.26 15.29
CA CYS A 166 -14.58 -6.69 14.96
C CYS A 166 -13.14 -7.27 15.09
N ASP A 167 -12.18 -6.53 15.65
CA ASP A 167 -10.76 -6.92 15.76
C ASP A 167 -10.10 -7.23 14.41
N ILE A 168 -10.46 -6.47 13.38
CA ILE A 168 -9.96 -6.61 12.01
C ILE A 168 -8.82 -5.61 11.77
N THR A 169 -7.70 -6.07 11.22
CA THR A 169 -6.66 -5.18 10.69
C THR A 169 -7.08 -4.63 9.33
N LEU A 170 -7.12 -3.30 9.18
CA LEU A 170 -7.38 -2.63 7.92
C LEU A 170 -6.08 -2.18 7.27
N VAL A 171 -5.74 -2.72 6.11
CA VAL A 171 -4.60 -2.28 5.29
C VAL A 171 -5.09 -1.37 4.18
N LEU A 172 -4.75 -0.09 4.28
CA LEU A 172 -5.03 0.93 3.28
C LEU A 172 -3.83 1.07 2.35
N ASP A 173 -3.99 0.66 1.10
CA ASP A 173 -2.97 0.86 0.07
C ASP A 173 -3.13 2.24 -0.57
N GLU A 174 -2.30 3.17 -0.14
CA GLU A 174 -2.22 4.54 -0.63
C GLU A 174 -1.06 4.77 -1.63
N CYS A 175 -0.59 3.72 -2.32
CA CYS A 175 0.54 3.83 -3.26
C CYS A 175 0.34 4.85 -4.40
N PHE A 176 -0.90 5.21 -4.69
CA PHE A 176 -1.24 6.22 -5.70
C PHE A 176 -1.77 7.53 -5.11
N MET A 177 -1.87 7.65 -3.79
CA MET A 177 -2.51 8.80 -3.14
C MET A 177 -1.86 10.13 -3.53
N GLU A 178 -0.54 10.21 -3.51
CA GLU A 178 0.21 11.43 -3.81
C GLU A 178 0.00 11.92 -5.25
N LEU A 179 -0.23 10.99 -6.21
CA LEU A 179 -0.52 11.34 -7.61
C LEU A 179 -1.89 12.00 -7.81
N THR A 180 -2.77 11.91 -6.82
CA THR A 180 -4.10 12.52 -6.91
C THR A 180 -4.10 14.03 -6.72
N GLY A 181 -3.09 14.58 -6.05
CA GLY A 181 -3.07 15.97 -5.57
C GLY A 181 -4.13 16.26 -4.49
N LYS A 182 -4.76 15.23 -3.92
CA LYS A 182 -5.85 15.35 -2.93
C LYS A 182 -5.50 14.68 -1.61
N GLU A 183 -4.23 14.45 -1.36
CA GLU A 183 -3.71 13.74 -0.19
C GLU A 183 -4.24 14.30 1.11
N GLN A 184 -4.25 15.63 1.28
CA GLN A 184 -4.74 16.28 2.49
C GLN A 184 -6.18 15.91 2.86
N LYS A 185 -7.02 15.61 1.86
CA LYS A 185 -8.42 15.23 2.10
C LYS A 185 -8.60 13.72 2.26
N TYR A 186 -7.88 12.92 1.46
CA TYR A 186 -8.21 11.51 1.26
C TYR A 186 -7.24 10.53 1.91
N SER A 187 -6.06 10.99 2.37
CA SER A 187 -5.12 10.12 3.10
C SER A 187 -5.57 9.88 4.52
N PHE A 188 -5.39 8.64 4.98
CA PHE A 188 -5.71 8.23 6.35
C PHE A 188 -4.54 8.45 7.33
N LEU A 189 -3.36 8.86 6.85
CA LEU A 189 -2.15 9.02 7.67
C LEU A 189 -2.37 9.92 8.89
N SER A 190 -3.13 11.01 8.75
CA SER A 190 -3.38 11.97 9.84
C SER A 190 -4.24 11.40 10.98
N TYR A 191 -4.87 10.24 10.77
CA TYR A 191 -5.80 9.63 11.72
C TYR A 191 -5.29 8.33 12.36
N LEU A 192 -4.07 7.92 12.01
CA LEU A 192 -3.49 6.65 12.51
C LEU A 192 -3.34 6.60 14.03
N GLU A 193 -3.20 7.75 14.70
CA GLU A 193 -3.15 7.79 16.18
C GLU A 193 -4.48 7.34 16.82
N GLU A 194 -5.59 7.58 16.14
CA GLU A 194 -6.93 7.25 16.63
C GLU A 194 -7.34 5.80 16.26
N PHE A 195 -6.66 5.21 15.25
CA PHE A 195 -7.00 3.91 14.67
C PHE A 195 -5.80 2.94 14.65
N PRO A 196 -5.43 2.35 15.78
CA PRO A 196 -4.27 1.45 15.88
C PRO A 196 -4.41 0.15 15.07
N ASN A 197 -5.62 -0.17 14.64
CA ASN A 197 -5.94 -1.30 13.75
C ASN A 197 -5.72 -1.01 12.26
N VAL A 198 -5.29 0.21 11.91
CA VAL A 198 -5.07 0.60 10.51
C VAL A 198 -3.57 0.61 10.18
N VAL A 199 -3.24 0.07 9.02
CA VAL A 199 -1.92 0.12 8.38
C VAL A 199 -2.06 0.88 7.08
N VAL A 200 -1.29 1.95 6.89
CA VAL A 200 -1.23 2.67 5.61
C VAL A 200 0.04 2.28 4.88
N VAL A 201 -0.08 1.81 3.64
CA VAL A 201 1.05 1.41 2.78
C VAL A 201 1.24 2.43 1.67
N ARG A 202 2.48 2.84 1.44
CA ARG A 202 2.87 3.77 0.38
C ARG A 202 4.10 3.29 -0.40
N ALA A 203 4.28 3.81 -1.60
CA ALA A 203 5.41 3.44 -2.45
C ALA A 203 5.99 4.65 -3.17
N PHE A 204 7.29 4.84 -3.07
CA PHE A 204 8.02 5.86 -3.85
C PHE A 204 8.04 5.57 -5.35
N THR A 205 7.82 4.30 -5.72
CA THR A 205 7.92 3.80 -7.10
C THR A 205 7.04 4.53 -8.10
N LYS A 206 5.88 5.03 -7.66
CA LYS A 206 4.88 5.64 -8.54
C LYS A 206 5.14 7.12 -8.74
N LEU A 207 5.23 7.87 -7.65
CA LEU A 207 5.45 9.32 -7.66
C LEU A 207 6.79 9.69 -8.32
N TYR A 208 7.86 9.02 -7.92
CA TYR A 208 9.21 9.30 -8.41
C TYR A 208 9.59 8.54 -9.69
N ALA A 209 8.65 7.78 -10.28
CA ALA A 209 8.88 6.98 -11.49
C ALA A 209 10.13 6.07 -11.37
N ILE A 210 10.31 5.41 -10.23
CA ILE A 210 11.43 4.52 -9.91
C ILE A 210 10.98 3.07 -9.65
N PRO A 211 10.16 2.44 -10.50
CA PRO A 211 9.64 1.11 -10.23
C PRO A 211 10.74 0.04 -10.13
N GLY A 212 11.90 0.29 -10.77
CA GLY A 212 13.05 -0.62 -10.72
C GLY A 212 13.83 -0.59 -9.40
N VAL A 213 13.75 0.48 -8.63
CA VAL A 213 14.47 0.63 -7.34
C VAL A 213 13.83 -0.21 -6.22
N ARG A 214 12.55 -0.47 -6.32
CA ARG A 214 11.81 -1.30 -5.36
C ARG A 214 11.82 -0.71 -3.94
N LEU A 215 11.24 0.46 -3.74
CA LEU A 215 11.19 1.13 -2.44
C LEU A 215 9.76 1.51 -2.06
N GLY A 216 9.35 1.13 -0.85
CA GLY A 216 8.07 1.50 -0.25
C GLY A 216 8.16 1.55 1.27
N TYR A 217 7.11 2.02 1.89
CA TYR A 217 7.01 2.06 3.36
C TYR A 217 5.56 1.84 3.80
N LEU A 218 5.41 1.42 5.04
CA LEU A 218 4.13 1.46 5.73
C LEU A 218 4.24 2.26 7.02
N VAL A 219 3.10 2.76 7.45
CA VAL A 219 2.91 3.41 8.75
C VAL A 219 1.82 2.66 9.50
N CYS A 220 2.09 2.28 10.72
CA CYS A 220 1.11 1.65 11.60
C CYS A 220 1.44 1.92 13.07
N GLU A 221 0.65 1.35 13.98
CA GLU A 221 0.93 1.38 15.40
C GLU A 221 2.30 0.74 15.70
N GLN A 222 3.05 1.29 16.67
CA GLN A 222 4.44 0.92 16.94
C GLN A 222 4.62 -0.57 17.23
N THR A 223 3.75 -1.18 18.04
CA THR A 223 3.88 -2.59 18.40
C THR A 223 3.69 -3.51 17.20
N LEU A 224 2.85 -3.12 16.24
CA LEU A 224 2.71 -3.84 14.98
C LEU A 224 3.93 -3.62 14.07
N ALA A 225 4.44 -2.39 13.99
CA ALA A 225 5.65 -2.09 13.24
C ALA A 225 6.86 -2.91 13.73
N GLU A 226 7.01 -3.08 15.04
CA GLU A 226 8.06 -3.93 15.66
C GLU A 226 7.92 -5.42 15.30
N LYS A 227 6.69 -5.91 15.13
CA LYS A 227 6.44 -7.29 14.68
C LYS A 227 6.68 -7.51 13.18
N ILE A 228 6.53 -6.45 12.38
CA ILE A 228 6.70 -6.51 10.93
C ILE A 228 8.19 -6.45 10.54
N ARG A 229 9.02 -5.69 11.28
CA ARG A 229 10.48 -5.63 11.08
C ARG A 229 11.17 -6.97 11.40
#